data_8760ec015a13798dc31bc8ebbf26c8ea
#
_entry.id   8760ec015a13798dc31bc8ebbf26c8ea
#
_cell.length_a   1.000
_cell.length_b   1.000
_cell.length_c   1.000
_cell.angle_alpha   90.00
_cell.angle_beta   90.00
_cell.angle_gamma   90.00
#
_symmetry.space_group_name_H-M   'P 1'
#
loop_
_entity.id
_entity.type
_entity.pdbx_description
1 polymer ?
#
loop_
_entity_poly.entity_id
_entity_poly.type
_entity_poly.pdbx_seq_one_letter_code
_entity_poly.pdbx_strand_id
1 'polypeptide(L)'
;MAEAAPVVPSDELLEWPKKDKRRLLHVVYRVGDLDRTIKFYTECFGMKLLRKRDIPEEKYSNAFLGFGPEETNFVVELTYNYGVDKYDIGTGFGHFAIATQDVYKIVEDIRAKGGIITREPGPVKGGKSVIAFVKDPDGYIFELIQRGPTPEPLCQVMLRVGDLERSIKFYEKALGMKMVKKIDRPEYKYSIAMMGYAEEHETTVLELTYNYDVTEYTKGNAYAQVAISTDDVYKSAEVVNLVTKELGGKITRQPGPIPGLNTKITSFLDPDGWKTVSFSLVLVTYFLAFCMFFNKLLLLKDVTHIYIAT
;
A
#
# COMPACT_ATOMS: atom_id res chain seq x y z
N MET A 1 -2.51 -23.63 40.62
CA MET A 1 -2.91 -23.19 39.25
C MET A 1 -1.98 -23.93 38.31
N ALA A 2 -2.47 -24.86 37.52
CA ALA A 2 -1.66 -25.57 36.53
C ALA A 2 -1.32 -24.60 35.39
N GLU A 3 -0.05 -24.39 35.16
CA GLU A 3 0.49 -23.67 34.04
C GLU A 3 0.11 -24.42 32.75
N ALA A 4 -0.67 -23.82 31.88
CA ALA A 4 -1.04 -24.43 30.61
C ALA A 4 0.25 -24.66 29.80
N ALA A 5 0.48 -25.90 29.38
CA ALA A 5 1.61 -26.23 28.52
C ALA A 5 1.62 -25.31 27.30
N PRO A 6 2.80 -24.84 26.84
CA PRO A 6 2.89 -23.99 25.66
C PRO A 6 2.32 -24.78 24.48
N VAL A 7 1.24 -24.23 23.87
CA VAL A 7 0.69 -24.77 22.61
C VAL A 7 1.75 -24.60 21.55
N VAL A 8 2.39 -25.70 21.14
CA VAL A 8 3.29 -25.71 19.98
C VAL A 8 2.44 -25.33 18.77
N PRO A 9 2.80 -24.28 18.00
CA PRO A 9 2.06 -23.90 16.82
C PRO A 9 1.97 -25.11 15.89
N SER A 10 0.79 -25.45 15.42
CA SER A 10 0.65 -26.50 14.42
C SER A 10 1.32 -26.02 13.12
N ASP A 11 2.01 -26.91 12.44
CA ASP A 11 2.58 -26.63 11.09
C ASP A 11 1.49 -26.07 10.16
N GLU A 12 0.25 -26.47 10.36
CA GLU A 12 -0.92 -25.96 9.62
C GLU A 12 -1.14 -24.46 9.79
N LEU A 13 -0.93 -23.91 11.00
CA LEU A 13 -1.10 -22.46 11.23
C LEU A 13 0.00 -21.66 10.52
N LEU A 14 1.24 -22.14 10.51
CA LEU A 14 2.36 -21.50 9.81
C LEU A 14 2.24 -21.59 8.28
N GLU A 15 1.51 -22.60 7.77
CA GLU A 15 1.20 -22.71 6.34
C GLU A 15 -0.05 -21.91 5.91
N TRP A 16 -0.82 -21.37 6.86
CA TRP A 16 -2.04 -20.59 6.59
C TRP A 16 -1.79 -19.41 5.64
N PRO A 17 -0.76 -18.56 5.83
CA PRO A 17 -0.54 -17.40 4.97
C PRO A 17 -0.34 -17.74 3.50
N LYS A 18 0.18 -18.93 3.19
CA LYS A 18 0.39 -19.39 1.80
C LYS A 18 -0.90 -19.87 1.13
N LYS A 19 -1.90 -20.28 1.94
CA LYS A 19 -3.20 -20.78 1.47
C LYS A 19 -4.27 -19.69 1.42
N ASP A 20 -4.08 -18.62 2.21
CA ASP A 20 -4.96 -17.47 2.31
C ASP A 20 -4.90 -16.63 1.04
N LYS A 21 -6.05 -16.25 0.49
CA LYS A 21 -6.14 -15.46 -0.74
C LYS A 21 -5.83 -14.00 -0.43
N ARG A 22 -4.57 -13.63 -0.51
CA ARG A 22 -4.09 -12.30 -0.18
C ARG A 22 -3.77 -11.47 -1.41
N ARG A 23 -4.00 -10.17 -1.30
CA ARG A 23 -3.48 -9.16 -2.20
C ARG A 23 -3.13 -7.88 -1.43
N LEU A 24 -2.27 -7.05 -1.98
CA LEU A 24 -2.09 -5.68 -1.56
C LEU A 24 -3.35 -4.89 -1.93
N LEU A 25 -3.91 -4.15 -0.98
CA LEU A 25 -5.15 -3.38 -1.15
C LEU A 25 -4.87 -1.91 -1.43
N HIS A 26 -4.18 -1.26 -0.50
CA HIS A 26 -3.82 0.14 -0.61
C HIS A 26 -2.62 0.49 0.27
N VAL A 27 -2.01 1.62 -0.02
CA VAL A 27 -1.01 2.26 0.82
C VAL A 27 -1.58 3.57 1.37
N VAL A 28 -1.36 3.83 2.66
CA VAL A 28 -1.83 5.04 3.35
C VAL A 28 -0.66 5.96 3.64
N TYR A 29 -0.78 7.22 3.26
CA TYR A 29 0.18 8.26 3.63
C TYR A 29 -0.49 9.64 3.71
N ARG A 30 0.17 10.55 4.43
CA ARG A 30 -0.37 11.84 4.79
C ARG A 30 0.10 12.92 3.84
N VAL A 31 -0.81 13.85 3.52
CA VAL A 31 -0.56 14.98 2.63
C VAL A 31 -0.98 16.29 3.31
N GLY A 32 -0.28 17.38 3.03
CA GLY A 32 -0.55 18.69 3.62
C GLY A 32 -1.72 19.43 2.97
N ASP A 33 -2.11 19.02 1.74
CA ASP A 33 -3.27 19.57 1.01
C ASP A 33 -3.83 18.47 0.11
N LEU A 34 -5.04 17.99 0.46
CA LEU A 34 -5.66 16.88 -0.22
C LEU A 34 -6.05 17.20 -1.66
N ASP A 35 -6.61 18.39 -1.91
CA ASP A 35 -7.09 18.78 -3.23
C ASP A 35 -5.95 19.06 -4.20
N ARG A 36 -4.88 19.69 -3.72
CA ARG A 36 -3.63 19.88 -4.48
C ARG A 36 -3.03 18.54 -4.90
N THR A 37 -2.96 17.58 -3.99
CA THR A 37 -2.37 16.26 -4.29
C THR A 37 -3.26 15.42 -5.19
N ILE A 38 -4.59 15.44 -4.99
CA ILE A 38 -5.56 14.80 -5.91
C ILE A 38 -5.39 15.37 -7.32
N LYS A 39 -5.34 16.70 -7.47
CA LYS A 39 -5.15 17.36 -8.77
C LYS A 39 -3.85 16.90 -9.44
N PHE A 40 -2.74 16.88 -8.69
CA PHE A 40 -1.46 16.45 -9.24
C PHE A 40 -1.51 14.98 -9.71
N TYR A 41 -2.08 14.06 -8.91
CA TYR A 41 -2.12 12.63 -9.27
C TYR A 41 -3.04 12.36 -10.46
N THR A 42 -4.16 13.07 -10.56
CA THR A 42 -5.07 12.91 -11.69
C THR A 42 -4.51 13.51 -12.98
N GLU A 43 -3.90 14.69 -12.90
CA GLU A 43 -3.41 15.39 -14.08
C GLU A 43 -2.02 14.93 -14.55
N CYS A 44 -1.12 14.55 -13.61
CA CYS A 44 0.26 14.18 -13.93
C CYS A 44 0.45 12.68 -14.09
N PHE A 45 -0.15 11.87 -13.22
CA PHE A 45 0.01 10.42 -13.27
C PHE A 45 -1.12 9.71 -13.99
N GLY A 46 -2.26 10.39 -14.25
CA GLY A 46 -3.43 9.80 -14.89
C GLY A 46 -4.23 8.87 -13.96
N MET A 47 -4.04 8.98 -12.63
CA MET A 47 -4.86 8.27 -11.66
C MET A 47 -6.29 8.78 -11.68
N LYS A 48 -7.24 7.96 -11.28
CA LYS A 48 -8.64 8.33 -11.08
C LYS A 48 -8.91 8.53 -9.60
N LEU A 49 -9.63 9.59 -9.25
CA LEU A 49 -10.23 9.75 -7.94
C LEU A 49 -11.39 8.73 -7.82
N LEU A 50 -11.25 7.74 -6.94
CA LEU A 50 -12.25 6.68 -6.76
C LEU A 50 -13.28 7.05 -5.71
N ARG A 51 -12.82 7.63 -4.60
CA ARG A 51 -13.69 8.16 -3.55
C ARG A 51 -12.97 9.21 -2.71
N LYS A 52 -13.73 10.11 -2.11
CA LYS A 52 -13.26 11.10 -1.13
C LYS A 52 -14.22 11.10 0.04
N ARG A 53 -13.70 11.20 1.26
CA ARG A 53 -14.51 11.29 2.49
C ARG A 53 -14.00 12.42 3.35
N ASP A 54 -14.93 13.06 4.03
CA ASP A 54 -14.65 14.01 5.09
C ASP A 54 -15.18 13.45 6.40
N ILE A 55 -14.33 13.42 7.43
CA ILE A 55 -14.64 12.87 8.77
C ILE A 55 -14.36 13.96 9.81
N PRO A 56 -15.22 14.99 9.91
CA PRO A 56 -15.00 16.16 10.74
C PRO A 56 -14.88 15.83 12.24
N GLU A 57 -15.59 14.83 12.71
CA GLU A 57 -15.55 14.36 14.09
C GLU A 57 -14.18 13.82 14.50
N GLU A 58 -13.41 13.28 13.55
CA GLU A 58 -12.03 12.82 13.74
C GLU A 58 -10.99 13.79 13.21
N LYS A 59 -11.42 14.93 12.65
CA LYS A 59 -10.60 16.01 12.08
C LYS A 59 -9.65 15.56 10.98
N TYR A 60 -10.12 14.72 10.07
CA TYR A 60 -9.38 14.37 8.86
C TYR A 60 -10.30 14.15 7.66
N SER A 61 -9.71 14.24 6.49
CA SER A 61 -10.31 13.81 5.21
C SER A 61 -9.40 12.80 4.54
N ASN A 62 -9.96 11.88 3.77
CA ASN A 62 -9.17 10.98 2.95
C ASN A 62 -9.70 10.89 1.52
N ALA A 63 -8.82 10.48 0.60
CA ALA A 63 -9.14 10.22 -0.79
C ALA A 63 -8.42 8.96 -1.28
N PHE A 64 -9.11 8.17 -2.09
CA PHE A 64 -8.57 6.97 -2.72
C PHE A 64 -8.39 7.23 -4.20
N LEU A 65 -7.17 6.99 -4.70
CA LEU A 65 -6.83 7.17 -6.11
C LEU A 65 -6.09 5.93 -6.64
N GLY A 66 -6.29 5.63 -7.91
CA GLY A 66 -5.64 4.49 -8.55
C GLY A 66 -5.92 4.45 -10.05
N PHE A 67 -5.45 3.39 -10.69
CA PHE A 67 -5.62 3.18 -12.13
C PHE A 67 -6.84 2.31 -12.49
N GLY A 68 -7.38 1.61 -11.50
CA GLY A 68 -8.57 0.76 -11.60
C GLY A 68 -9.38 0.77 -10.30
N PRO A 69 -10.48 -0.01 -10.24
CA PRO A 69 -11.34 -0.08 -9.07
C PRO A 69 -10.64 -0.71 -7.85
N GLU A 70 -10.98 -0.26 -6.64
CA GLU A 70 -10.37 -0.72 -5.37
C GLU A 70 -10.53 -2.23 -5.14
N GLU A 71 -11.57 -2.82 -5.71
CA GLU A 71 -11.88 -4.25 -5.58
C GLU A 71 -10.82 -5.14 -6.23
N THR A 72 -10.16 -4.65 -7.26
CA THR A 72 -9.22 -5.42 -8.07
C THR A 72 -7.82 -4.85 -8.11
N ASN A 73 -7.67 -3.54 -7.94
CA ASN A 73 -6.40 -2.84 -8.09
C ASN A 73 -5.85 -2.35 -6.74
N PHE A 74 -4.55 -2.17 -6.71
CA PHE A 74 -3.87 -1.48 -5.63
C PHE A 74 -4.05 0.04 -5.78
N VAL A 75 -4.37 0.73 -4.68
CA VAL A 75 -4.66 2.17 -4.71
C VAL A 75 -3.87 2.91 -3.64
N VAL A 76 -3.78 4.23 -3.77
CA VAL A 76 -3.29 5.10 -2.71
C VAL A 76 -4.47 5.63 -1.89
N GLU A 77 -4.32 5.65 -0.57
CA GLU A 77 -5.17 6.38 0.36
C GLU A 77 -4.40 7.58 0.88
N LEU A 78 -4.78 8.76 0.41
CA LEU A 78 -4.27 10.04 0.90
C LEU A 78 -5.04 10.46 2.14
N THR A 79 -4.35 10.82 3.22
CA THR A 79 -4.96 11.33 4.44
C THR A 79 -4.51 12.76 4.70
N TYR A 80 -5.45 13.67 4.84
CA TYR A 80 -5.21 15.04 5.30
C TYR A 80 -5.77 15.22 6.70
N ASN A 81 -4.91 15.50 7.67
CA ASN A 81 -5.35 15.88 9.03
C ASN A 81 -5.53 17.39 9.08
N TYR A 82 -6.66 17.85 9.61
CA TYR A 82 -7.01 19.25 9.62
C TYR A 82 -5.94 20.13 10.28
N GLY A 83 -5.52 21.17 9.58
CA GLY A 83 -4.54 22.13 10.05
C GLY A 83 -3.08 21.65 10.02
N VAL A 84 -2.80 20.48 9.43
CA VAL A 84 -1.43 19.97 9.26
C VAL A 84 -1.05 20.06 7.78
N ASP A 85 -0.14 20.97 7.45
CA ASP A 85 0.28 21.29 6.09
C ASP A 85 1.58 20.59 5.67
N LYS A 86 2.28 19.93 6.59
CA LYS A 86 3.57 19.28 6.33
C LYS A 86 3.82 18.08 7.23
N TYR A 87 4.45 17.05 6.65
CA TYR A 87 4.85 15.83 7.35
C TYR A 87 6.31 15.49 7.10
N ASP A 88 6.93 14.81 8.06
CA ASP A 88 8.28 14.27 7.95
C ASP A 88 8.21 12.89 7.27
N ILE A 89 8.82 12.75 6.11
CA ILE A 89 8.90 11.48 5.37
C ILE A 89 9.90 10.51 6.01
N GLY A 90 10.86 11.04 6.77
CA GLY A 90 11.96 10.24 7.33
C GLY A 90 12.97 9.79 6.27
N THR A 91 13.83 8.87 6.67
CA THR A 91 14.86 8.29 5.80
C THR A 91 14.55 6.85 5.37
N GLY A 92 13.56 6.23 5.99
CA GLY A 92 13.20 4.83 5.75
C GLY A 92 12.27 4.61 4.56
N PHE A 93 11.27 5.48 4.36
CA PHE A 93 10.46 5.43 3.14
C PHE A 93 11.31 5.82 1.93
N GLY A 94 11.17 5.09 0.83
CA GLY A 94 11.90 5.36 -0.39
C GLY A 94 11.07 6.05 -1.45
N HIS A 95 10.21 5.28 -2.11
CA HIS A 95 9.40 5.79 -3.22
C HIS A 95 8.18 4.89 -3.46
N PHE A 96 7.24 5.42 -4.25
CA PHE A 96 6.25 4.63 -4.99
C PHE A 96 6.72 4.46 -6.42
N ALA A 97 6.30 3.40 -7.12
CA ALA A 97 6.63 3.27 -8.53
C ALA A 97 5.37 3.16 -9.40
N ILE A 98 5.43 3.84 -10.54
CA ILE A 98 4.38 3.82 -11.58
C ILE A 98 4.99 3.29 -12.88
N ALA A 99 4.42 2.19 -13.39
CA ALA A 99 4.73 1.69 -14.71
C ALA A 99 4.03 2.54 -15.79
N THR A 100 4.77 2.94 -16.81
CA THR A 100 4.27 3.72 -17.95
C THR A 100 4.88 3.21 -19.25
N GLN A 101 4.16 3.35 -20.34
CA GLN A 101 4.66 2.95 -21.66
C GLN A 101 5.72 3.92 -22.20
N ASP A 102 5.68 5.18 -21.78
CA ASP A 102 6.60 6.22 -22.22
C ASP A 102 6.99 7.14 -21.05
N VAL A 103 8.16 6.86 -20.46
CA VAL A 103 8.71 7.66 -19.35
C VAL A 103 9.08 9.06 -19.77
N TYR A 104 9.56 9.23 -21.03
CA TYR A 104 9.94 10.55 -21.54
C TYR A 104 8.73 11.47 -21.65
N LYS A 105 7.65 10.95 -22.23
CA LYS A 105 6.40 11.72 -22.38
C LYS A 105 5.81 12.12 -21.05
N ILE A 106 5.66 11.19 -20.09
CA ILE A 106 5.06 11.50 -18.80
C ILE A 106 5.90 12.51 -18.00
N VAL A 107 7.23 12.47 -18.11
CA VAL A 107 8.12 13.45 -17.47
C VAL A 107 7.93 14.84 -18.07
N GLU A 108 7.81 14.97 -19.39
CA GLU A 108 7.52 16.26 -20.03
C GLU A 108 6.14 16.81 -19.63
N ASP A 109 5.12 15.96 -19.56
CA ASP A 109 3.79 16.34 -19.09
C ASP A 109 3.82 16.83 -17.62
N ILE A 110 4.58 16.16 -16.74
CA ILE A 110 4.78 16.57 -15.34
C ILE A 110 5.54 17.90 -15.26
N ARG A 111 6.61 18.07 -16.06
CA ARG A 111 7.40 19.30 -16.13
C ARG A 111 6.55 20.50 -16.58
N ALA A 112 5.75 20.31 -17.61
CA ALA A 112 4.84 21.35 -18.13
C ALA A 112 3.81 21.82 -17.09
N LYS A 113 3.48 20.98 -16.11
CA LYS A 113 2.57 21.27 -14.98
C LYS A 113 3.30 21.72 -13.72
N GLY A 114 4.60 22.01 -13.80
CA GLY A 114 5.41 22.50 -12.69
C GLY A 114 5.86 21.42 -11.69
N GLY A 115 5.78 20.16 -12.04
CA GLY A 115 6.27 19.05 -11.22
C GLY A 115 7.80 19.04 -11.14
N ILE A 116 8.32 18.49 -10.05
CA ILE A 116 9.77 18.45 -9.76
C ILE A 116 10.36 17.13 -10.26
N ILE A 117 11.28 17.21 -11.22
CA ILE A 117 12.04 16.06 -11.73
C ILE A 117 13.33 15.96 -10.92
N THR A 118 13.54 14.83 -10.23
CA THR A 118 14.75 14.59 -9.43
C THR A 118 15.77 13.70 -10.12
N ARG A 119 15.31 12.95 -11.13
CA ARG A 119 16.15 12.20 -12.06
C ARG A 119 15.50 12.21 -13.44
N GLU A 120 16.23 12.69 -14.43
CA GLU A 120 15.79 12.68 -15.83
C GLU A 120 15.59 11.25 -16.36
N PRO A 121 14.69 11.06 -17.34
CA PRO A 121 14.49 9.79 -18.00
C PRO A 121 15.79 9.24 -18.60
N GLY A 122 16.05 7.98 -18.35
CA GLY A 122 17.21 7.31 -18.91
C GLY A 122 17.41 5.90 -18.37
N PRO A 123 18.29 5.13 -18.98
CA PRO A 123 18.53 3.75 -18.58
C PRO A 123 19.12 3.68 -17.17
N VAL A 124 18.75 2.62 -16.44
CA VAL A 124 19.41 2.26 -15.18
C VAL A 124 20.83 1.83 -15.50
N LYS A 125 21.81 2.37 -14.77
CA LYS A 125 23.22 2.00 -14.95
C LYS A 125 23.37 0.48 -14.70
N GLY A 126 23.93 -0.21 -15.68
CA GLY A 126 24.07 -1.67 -15.65
C GLY A 126 22.77 -2.46 -15.87
N GLY A 127 21.69 -1.80 -16.30
CA GLY A 127 20.39 -2.42 -16.60
C GLY A 127 19.80 -1.95 -17.94
N LYS A 128 18.68 -2.57 -18.33
CA LYS A 128 17.95 -2.23 -19.56
C LYS A 128 16.72 -1.34 -19.32
N SER A 129 16.26 -1.24 -18.07
CA SER A 129 15.06 -0.46 -17.73
C SER A 129 15.34 1.03 -17.86
N VAL A 130 14.42 1.76 -18.50
CA VAL A 130 14.40 3.23 -18.51
C VAL A 130 13.54 3.68 -17.33
N ILE A 131 14.07 4.57 -16.51
CA ILE A 131 13.37 5.12 -15.35
C ILE A 131 13.59 6.63 -15.24
N ALA A 132 12.70 7.27 -14.50
CA ALA A 132 12.85 8.65 -14.02
C ALA A 132 12.39 8.74 -12.57
N PHE A 133 12.77 9.80 -11.86
CA PHE A 133 12.21 10.09 -10.53
C PHE A 133 11.62 11.47 -10.49
N VAL A 134 10.43 11.58 -9.90
CA VAL A 134 9.73 12.85 -9.72
C VAL A 134 9.29 12.99 -8.26
N LYS A 135 9.07 14.22 -7.81
CA LYS A 135 8.46 14.50 -6.51
C LYS A 135 7.03 14.98 -6.71
N ASP A 136 6.15 14.49 -5.85
CA ASP A 136 4.83 15.04 -5.70
C ASP A 136 4.84 16.37 -4.89
N PRO A 137 3.70 17.07 -4.73
CA PRO A 137 3.63 18.34 -4.01
C PRO A 137 4.00 18.26 -2.51
N ASP A 138 3.92 17.07 -1.90
CA ASP A 138 4.25 16.82 -0.49
C ASP A 138 5.69 16.29 -0.29
N GLY A 139 6.40 16.05 -1.41
CA GLY A 139 7.80 15.62 -1.42
C GLY A 139 8.00 14.11 -1.53
N TYR A 140 6.91 13.32 -1.66
CA TYR A 140 7.05 11.89 -1.94
C TYR A 140 7.67 11.65 -3.31
N ILE A 141 8.58 10.68 -3.35
CA ILE A 141 9.26 10.30 -4.59
C ILE A 141 8.44 9.24 -5.31
N PHE A 142 8.27 9.43 -6.61
CA PHE A 142 7.71 8.45 -7.53
C PHE A 142 8.77 8.05 -8.55
N GLU A 143 9.06 6.76 -8.64
CA GLU A 143 9.81 6.17 -9.73
C GLU A 143 8.85 5.92 -10.90
N LEU A 144 9.19 6.44 -12.06
CA LEU A 144 8.48 6.15 -13.30
C LEU A 144 9.28 5.09 -14.05
N ILE A 145 8.66 3.93 -14.32
CA ILE A 145 9.33 2.79 -14.92
C ILE A 145 8.75 2.53 -16.30
N GLN A 146 9.59 2.51 -17.34
CA GLN A 146 9.13 2.18 -18.68
C GLN A 146 8.85 0.69 -18.80
N ARG A 147 7.58 0.36 -18.95
CA ARG A 147 7.07 -0.99 -19.16
C ARG A 147 5.98 -0.98 -20.23
N GLY A 148 5.73 -2.15 -20.84
CA GLY A 148 4.53 -2.37 -21.64
C GLY A 148 3.25 -2.26 -20.82
N PRO A 149 2.08 -2.43 -21.44
CA PRO A 149 0.81 -2.43 -20.72
C PRO A 149 0.85 -3.43 -19.56
N THR A 150 0.42 -2.98 -18.39
CA THR A 150 0.34 -3.80 -17.18
C THR A 150 -1.05 -3.62 -16.55
N PRO A 151 -1.64 -4.69 -15.95
CA PRO A 151 -2.91 -4.58 -15.24
C PRO A 151 -2.81 -3.70 -13.98
N GLU A 152 -1.59 -3.54 -13.42
CA GLU A 152 -1.34 -2.77 -12.21
C GLU A 152 -0.22 -1.73 -12.41
N PRO A 153 -0.56 -0.52 -12.91
CA PRO A 153 0.43 0.53 -13.14
C PRO A 153 1.09 1.06 -11.84
N LEU A 154 0.37 1.13 -10.71
CA LEU A 154 0.97 1.45 -9.41
C LEU A 154 1.69 0.20 -8.88
N CYS A 155 2.93 0.00 -9.30
CA CYS A 155 3.56 -1.32 -9.28
C CYS A 155 4.48 -1.59 -8.09
N GLN A 156 4.91 -0.55 -7.33
CA GLN A 156 5.83 -0.76 -6.20
C GLN A 156 5.61 0.24 -5.07
N VAL A 157 5.89 -0.25 -3.85
CA VAL A 157 6.10 0.56 -2.64
C VAL A 157 7.47 0.19 -2.10
N MET A 158 8.42 1.11 -2.09
CA MET A 158 9.79 0.86 -1.63
C MET A 158 9.98 1.28 -0.18
N LEU A 159 10.44 0.34 0.63
CA LEU A 159 10.75 0.51 2.04
C LEU A 159 12.19 0.08 2.32
N ARG A 160 12.94 0.88 3.09
CA ARG A 160 14.28 0.50 3.54
C ARG A 160 14.21 -0.36 4.78
N VAL A 161 15.06 -1.38 4.82
CA VAL A 161 15.16 -2.36 5.90
C VAL A 161 16.59 -2.46 6.40
N GLY A 162 16.76 -2.74 7.68
CA GLY A 162 18.07 -2.86 8.32
C GLY A 162 18.71 -4.25 8.15
N ASP A 163 17.91 -5.26 7.77
CA ASP A 163 18.36 -6.63 7.49
C ASP A 163 17.43 -7.25 6.45
N LEU A 164 17.94 -7.42 5.22
CA LEU A 164 17.15 -7.90 4.10
C LEU A 164 16.65 -9.34 4.27
N GLU A 165 17.52 -10.24 4.75
CA GLU A 165 17.18 -11.66 4.91
C GLU A 165 16.13 -11.86 6.02
N ARG A 166 16.25 -11.13 7.11
CA ARG A 166 15.26 -11.12 8.19
C ARG A 166 13.90 -10.62 7.69
N SER A 167 13.91 -9.52 6.93
CA SER A 167 12.68 -8.94 6.39
C SER A 167 12.03 -9.85 5.35
N ILE A 168 12.79 -10.46 4.43
CA ILE A 168 12.28 -11.47 3.48
C ILE A 168 11.57 -12.60 4.25
N LYS A 169 12.27 -13.22 5.23
CA LYS A 169 11.69 -14.30 6.05
C LYS A 169 10.41 -13.88 6.77
N PHE A 170 10.35 -12.63 7.25
CA PHE A 170 9.16 -12.11 7.90
C PHE A 170 7.99 -12.04 6.93
N TYR A 171 8.16 -11.43 5.76
CA TYR A 171 7.09 -11.30 4.77
C TYR A 171 6.64 -12.64 4.20
N GLU A 172 7.56 -13.59 4.04
CA GLU A 172 7.23 -14.96 3.64
C GLU A 172 6.43 -15.72 4.71
N LYS A 173 6.93 -15.75 5.97
CA LYS A 173 6.32 -16.52 7.05
C LYS A 173 5.02 -15.89 7.55
N ALA A 174 5.01 -14.57 7.80
CA ALA A 174 3.87 -13.88 8.38
C ALA A 174 2.77 -13.59 7.36
N LEU A 175 3.13 -13.31 6.11
CA LEU A 175 2.20 -12.81 5.11
C LEU A 175 2.03 -13.73 3.90
N GLY A 176 2.83 -14.77 3.77
CA GLY A 176 2.77 -15.69 2.62
C GLY A 176 3.20 -15.07 1.30
N MET A 177 3.89 -13.92 1.35
CA MET A 177 4.45 -13.32 0.14
C MET A 177 5.56 -14.20 -0.42
N LYS A 178 5.84 -14.06 -1.69
CA LYS A 178 6.96 -14.70 -2.37
C LYS A 178 8.03 -13.65 -2.66
N MET A 179 9.28 -14.02 -2.52
CA MET A 179 10.37 -13.23 -3.09
C MET A 179 10.37 -13.45 -4.61
N VAL A 180 9.85 -12.49 -5.36
CA VAL A 180 9.70 -12.56 -6.82
C VAL A 180 11.02 -12.31 -7.51
N LYS A 181 11.87 -11.44 -6.88
CA LYS A 181 13.14 -11.05 -7.44
C LYS A 181 14.08 -10.58 -6.35
N LYS A 182 15.37 -10.89 -6.49
CA LYS A 182 16.45 -10.32 -5.68
C LYS A 182 17.52 -9.75 -6.59
N ILE A 183 18.03 -8.57 -6.23
CA ILE A 183 19.06 -7.86 -6.99
C ILE A 183 20.13 -7.40 -6.01
N ASP A 184 21.36 -7.83 -6.20
CA ASP A 184 22.51 -7.35 -5.46
C ASP A 184 23.29 -6.35 -6.30
N ARG A 185 23.64 -5.21 -5.71
CA ARG A 185 24.40 -4.13 -6.31
C ARG A 185 25.57 -3.72 -5.40
N PRO A 186 26.55 -4.60 -5.22
CA PRO A 186 27.67 -4.34 -4.32
C PRO A 186 28.48 -3.10 -4.71
N GLU A 187 28.54 -2.79 -6.00
CA GLU A 187 29.18 -1.59 -6.52
C GLU A 187 28.51 -0.28 -6.07
N TYR A 188 27.24 -0.34 -5.68
CA TYR A 188 26.44 0.77 -5.13
C TYR A 188 26.07 0.56 -3.67
N LYS A 189 26.57 -0.50 -3.05
CA LYS A 189 26.36 -0.87 -1.64
C LYS A 189 24.88 -1.00 -1.26
N TYR A 190 24.08 -1.67 -2.07
CA TYR A 190 22.71 -2.05 -1.71
C TYR A 190 22.28 -3.37 -2.33
N SER A 191 21.28 -3.96 -1.71
CA SER A 191 20.52 -5.12 -2.23
C SER A 191 19.03 -4.83 -2.15
N ILE A 192 18.28 -5.40 -3.09
CA ILE A 192 16.83 -5.25 -3.21
C ILE A 192 16.17 -6.62 -3.24
N ALA A 193 15.03 -6.76 -2.57
CA ALA A 193 14.11 -7.89 -2.73
C ALA A 193 12.72 -7.38 -3.06
N MET A 194 12.11 -7.92 -4.13
CA MET A 194 10.72 -7.68 -4.50
C MET A 194 9.85 -8.76 -3.85
N MET A 195 8.94 -8.35 -2.95
CA MET A 195 8.03 -9.24 -2.23
C MET A 195 6.61 -9.04 -2.72
N GLY A 196 5.93 -10.10 -3.09
CA GLY A 196 4.57 -9.99 -3.64
C GLY A 196 3.78 -11.29 -3.62
N TYR A 197 2.55 -11.23 -4.14
CA TYR A 197 1.65 -12.38 -4.26
C TYR A 197 1.62 -12.96 -5.68
N ALA A 198 2.10 -12.21 -6.66
CA ALA A 198 2.29 -12.62 -8.06
C ALA A 198 3.53 -11.91 -8.65
N GLU A 199 3.78 -12.07 -9.94
CA GLU A 199 4.93 -11.46 -10.61
C GLU A 199 4.85 -9.91 -10.64
N GLU A 200 5.99 -9.24 -10.66
CA GLU A 200 6.08 -7.76 -10.59
C GLU A 200 5.40 -7.02 -11.77
N HIS A 201 5.10 -7.72 -12.86
CA HIS A 201 4.38 -7.15 -14.01
C HIS A 201 2.86 -7.38 -13.94
N GLU A 202 2.39 -8.21 -13.00
CA GLU A 202 0.98 -8.56 -12.83
C GLU A 202 0.34 -7.81 -11.68
N THR A 203 1.11 -7.50 -10.64
CA THR A 203 0.58 -6.90 -9.40
C THR A 203 1.60 -5.96 -8.76
N THR A 204 1.13 -5.16 -7.80
CA THR A 204 2.01 -4.36 -6.94
C THR A 204 2.87 -5.25 -6.06
N VAL A 205 4.13 -4.87 -5.88
CA VAL A 205 5.07 -5.52 -4.97
C VAL A 205 5.61 -4.54 -3.92
N LEU A 206 6.07 -5.08 -2.79
CA LEU A 206 6.89 -4.33 -1.84
C LEU A 206 8.35 -4.49 -2.26
N GLU A 207 9.03 -3.39 -2.52
CA GLU A 207 10.47 -3.35 -2.72
C GLU A 207 11.15 -3.13 -1.37
N LEU A 208 11.85 -4.14 -0.88
CA LEU A 208 12.66 -4.04 0.32
C LEU A 208 14.09 -3.71 -0.09
N THR A 209 14.61 -2.55 0.33
CA THR A 209 15.96 -2.11 0.02
C THR A 209 16.81 -2.09 1.28
N TYR A 210 17.91 -2.84 1.25
CA TYR A 210 18.96 -2.84 2.26
C TYR A 210 20.18 -2.09 1.74
N ASN A 211 20.52 -0.96 2.37
CA ASN A 211 21.79 -0.29 2.12
C ASN A 211 22.85 -0.89 3.04
N TYR A 212 23.97 -1.30 2.50
CA TYR A 212 25.03 -1.97 3.25
C TYR A 212 25.48 -1.10 4.44
N ASP A 213 25.66 -1.75 5.57
CA ASP A 213 26.11 -1.14 6.83
C ASP A 213 25.08 -0.16 7.46
N VAL A 214 23.84 -0.07 6.96
CA VAL A 214 22.78 0.75 7.54
C VAL A 214 21.69 -0.16 8.12
N THR A 215 21.60 -0.16 9.46
CA THR A 215 20.69 -1.05 10.20
C THR A 215 19.42 -0.36 10.69
N GLU A 216 19.37 0.98 10.68
CA GLU A 216 18.24 1.74 11.19
C GLU A 216 17.90 2.94 10.31
N TYR A 217 16.60 3.24 10.23
CA TYR A 217 16.06 4.36 9.48
C TYR A 217 14.98 5.08 10.29
N THR A 218 14.89 6.41 10.15
CA THR A 218 13.77 7.16 10.69
C THR A 218 12.53 6.95 9.82
N LYS A 219 11.38 6.71 10.46
CA LYS A 219 10.12 6.49 9.75
C LYS A 219 9.40 7.80 9.42
N GLY A 220 9.71 8.88 10.15
CA GLY A 220 8.92 10.09 10.08
C GLY A 220 7.47 9.87 10.52
N ASN A 221 6.58 10.72 10.02
CA ASN A 221 5.14 10.62 10.29
C ASN A 221 4.28 10.76 9.02
N ALA A 222 4.91 10.75 7.84
CA ALA A 222 4.25 10.91 6.55
C ALA A 222 3.66 9.58 6.04
N TYR A 223 4.47 8.55 5.83
CA TYR A 223 4.00 7.20 5.51
C TYR A 223 3.29 6.59 6.71
N ALA A 224 2.14 5.98 6.50
CA ALA A 224 1.36 5.38 7.57
C ALA A 224 1.41 3.85 7.57
N GLN A 225 0.99 3.21 6.49
CA GLN A 225 0.86 1.76 6.43
C GLN A 225 0.56 1.24 5.03
N VAL A 226 0.78 -0.06 4.82
CA VAL A 226 0.22 -0.83 3.72
C VAL A 226 -0.91 -1.71 4.22
N ALA A 227 -1.95 -1.89 3.40
CA ALA A 227 -3.10 -2.75 3.68
C ALA A 227 -3.08 -4.00 2.81
N ILE A 228 -3.40 -5.14 3.41
CA ILE A 228 -3.41 -6.46 2.78
C ILE A 228 -4.73 -7.15 3.09
N SER A 229 -5.29 -7.85 2.11
CA SER A 229 -6.47 -8.70 2.34
C SER A 229 -6.12 -10.00 3.06
N THR A 230 -7.09 -10.55 3.77
CA THR A 230 -7.05 -11.88 4.37
C THR A 230 -8.46 -12.43 4.51
N ASP A 231 -8.62 -13.74 4.41
CA ASP A 231 -9.91 -14.40 4.68
C ASP A 231 -10.19 -14.46 6.19
N ASP A 232 -9.15 -14.43 7.05
CA ASP A 232 -9.28 -14.51 8.50
C ASP A 232 -8.23 -13.66 9.23
N VAL A 233 -8.67 -12.52 9.78
CA VAL A 233 -7.79 -11.61 10.56
C VAL A 233 -7.32 -12.22 11.88
N TYR A 234 -8.09 -13.16 12.48
CA TYR A 234 -7.71 -13.80 13.74
C TYR A 234 -6.55 -14.77 13.52
N LYS A 235 -6.67 -15.66 12.53
CA LYS A 235 -5.56 -16.55 12.13
C LYS A 235 -4.35 -15.77 11.67
N SER A 236 -4.55 -14.69 10.90
CA SER A 236 -3.45 -13.81 10.48
C SER A 236 -2.73 -13.20 11.68
N ALA A 237 -3.46 -12.74 12.72
CA ALA A 237 -2.84 -12.20 13.93
C ALA A 237 -2.08 -13.28 14.72
N GLU A 238 -2.61 -14.51 14.81
CA GLU A 238 -1.93 -15.63 15.48
C GLU A 238 -0.60 -15.94 14.79
N VAL A 239 -0.57 -16.06 13.46
CA VAL A 239 0.67 -16.30 12.70
C VAL A 239 1.66 -15.16 12.90
N VAL A 240 1.21 -13.91 12.74
CA VAL A 240 2.08 -12.73 12.96
C VAL A 240 2.66 -12.74 14.37
N ASN A 241 1.86 -13.07 15.40
CA ASN A 241 2.33 -13.12 16.77
C ASN A 241 3.41 -14.20 16.99
N LEU A 242 3.34 -15.32 16.27
CA LEU A 242 4.39 -16.34 16.31
C LEU A 242 5.66 -15.86 15.61
N VAL A 243 5.52 -15.34 14.40
CA VAL A 243 6.65 -14.89 13.57
C VAL A 243 7.37 -13.70 14.21
N THR A 244 6.65 -12.79 14.87
CA THR A 244 7.26 -11.65 15.57
C THR A 244 8.10 -12.06 16.77
N LYS A 245 7.83 -13.21 17.42
CA LYS A 245 8.67 -13.74 18.50
C LYS A 245 10.03 -14.22 17.99
N GLU A 246 10.07 -14.71 16.74
CA GLU A 246 11.31 -15.21 16.12
C GLU A 246 12.10 -14.09 15.44
N LEU A 247 11.44 -13.25 14.65
CA LEU A 247 12.06 -12.29 13.73
C LEU A 247 11.98 -10.84 14.18
N GLY A 248 11.24 -10.53 15.24
CA GLY A 248 10.97 -9.16 15.66
C GLY A 248 9.68 -8.61 15.05
N GLY A 249 9.37 -7.38 15.42
CA GLY A 249 8.07 -6.76 15.13
C GLY A 249 7.10 -6.90 16.30
N LYS A 250 5.84 -6.49 16.12
CA LYS A 250 4.79 -6.61 17.16
C LYS A 250 3.39 -6.36 16.61
N ILE A 251 2.38 -6.99 17.20
CA ILE A 251 0.98 -6.62 17.00
C ILE A 251 0.73 -5.24 17.62
N THR A 252 0.17 -4.32 16.85
CA THR A 252 -0.20 -2.97 17.31
C THR A 252 -1.70 -2.79 17.52
N ARG A 253 -2.52 -3.66 16.88
CA ARG A 253 -3.95 -3.77 17.11
C ARG A 253 -4.35 -5.23 17.08
N GLN A 254 -4.99 -5.70 18.15
CA GLN A 254 -5.58 -7.03 18.19
C GLN A 254 -6.67 -7.19 17.11
N PRO A 255 -6.88 -8.40 16.57
CA PRO A 255 -7.89 -8.63 15.56
C PRO A 255 -9.30 -8.34 16.08
N GLY A 256 -10.09 -7.66 15.28
CA GLY A 256 -11.46 -7.32 15.64
C GLY A 256 -12.12 -6.30 14.71
N PRO A 257 -13.41 -5.99 14.95
CA PRO A 257 -14.16 -5.06 14.12
C PRO A 257 -13.63 -3.63 14.26
N ILE A 258 -13.82 -2.84 13.20
CA ILE A 258 -13.68 -1.38 13.24
C ILE A 258 -15.05 -0.82 13.65
N PRO A 259 -15.13 0.00 14.72
CA PRO A 259 -16.37 0.67 15.09
C PRO A 259 -16.95 1.45 13.90
N GLY A 260 -18.25 1.30 13.65
CA GLY A 260 -18.95 1.99 12.55
C GLY A 260 -18.70 1.42 11.14
N LEU A 261 -17.79 0.45 10.99
CA LEU A 261 -17.55 -0.24 9.72
C LEU A 261 -17.78 -1.74 9.86
N ASN A 262 -18.43 -2.33 8.88
CA ASN A 262 -18.70 -3.77 8.88
C ASN A 262 -17.48 -4.55 8.36
N THR A 263 -16.29 -4.27 8.91
CA THR A 263 -15.05 -4.97 8.59
C THR A 263 -14.22 -5.25 9.82
N LYS A 264 -13.39 -6.28 9.76
CA LYS A 264 -12.44 -6.65 10.80
C LYS A 264 -11.03 -6.40 10.31
N ILE A 265 -10.18 -5.95 11.22
CA ILE A 265 -8.76 -5.73 10.94
C ILE A 265 -7.88 -6.24 12.08
N THR A 266 -6.62 -6.47 11.76
CA THR A 266 -5.50 -6.50 12.70
C THR A 266 -4.37 -5.65 12.15
N SER A 267 -3.52 -5.09 13.00
CA SER A 267 -2.34 -4.36 12.54
C SER A 267 -1.10 -4.72 13.33
N PHE A 268 0.04 -4.63 12.69
CA PHE A 268 1.33 -4.99 13.25
C PHE A 268 2.46 -4.18 12.62
N LEU A 269 3.59 -4.17 13.30
CA LEU A 269 4.87 -3.70 12.77
C LEU A 269 5.70 -4.91 12.37
N ASP A 270 6.38 -4.79 11.25
CA ASP A 270 7.43 -5.72 10.84
C ASP A 270 8.72 -5.53 11.68
N PRO A 271 9.78 -6.32 11.48
CA PRO A 271 11.02 -6.19 12.24
C PRO A 271 11.71 -4.83 12.13
N ASP A 272 11.45 -4.10 11.06
CA ASP A 272 12.00 -2.76 10.81
C ASP A 272 11.06 -1.63 11.27
N GLY A 273 9.88 -1.98 11.79
CA GLY A 273 8.87 -1.03 12.29
C GLY A 273 7.92 -0.50 11.23
N TRP A 274 7.84 -1.12 10.05
CA TRP A 274 6.85 -0.77 9.04
C TRP A 274 5.49 -1.36 9.38
N LYS A 275 4.47 -0.52 9.32
CA LYS A 275 3.11 -0.92 9.70
C LYS A 275 2.38 -1.57 8.54
N THR A 276 1.80 -2.73 8.82
CA THR A 276 0.86 -3.44 7.94
C THR A 276 -0.48 -3.59 8.63
N VAL A 277 -1.56 -3.49 7.87
CA VAL A 277 -2.94 -3.76 8.32
C VAL A 277 -3.53 -4.87 7.47
N SER A 278 -4.01 -5.93 8.10
CA SER A 278 -4.77 -6.99 7.43
C SER A 278 -6.27 -6.72 7.56
N PHE A 279 -6.97 -6.79 6.43
CA PHE A 279 -8.41 -6.57 6.31
C PHE A 279 -9.12 -7.87 5.93
N SER A 280 -10.24 -8.18 6.57
CA SER A 280 -11.10 -9.29 6.16
C SER A 280 -11.83 -8.95 4.87
N LEU A 281 -11.62 -9.75 3.81
CA LEU A 281 -12.29 -9.58 2.50
C LEU A 281 -13.80 -9.86 2.55
N VAL A 282 -14.26 -10.75 3.44
CA VAL A 282 -15.65 -11.25 3.46
C VAL A 282 -16.68 -10.12 3.57
N LEU A 283 -16.28 -8.95 4.08
CA LEU A 283 -17.20 -7.84 4.34
C LEU A 283 -17.04 -6.68 3.34
N VAL A 284 -15.94 -6.56 2.62
CA VAL A 284 -15.75 -5.51 1.61
C VAL A 284 -16.72 -5.73 0.44
N THR A 285 -16.90 -6.97 0.01
CA THR A 285 -17.80 -7.33 -1.11
C THR A 285 -19.28 -7.07 -0.78
N TYR A 286 -19.71 -7.32 0.48
CA TYR A 286 -21.10 -7.06 0.90
C TYR A 286 -21.38 -5.57 1.12
N PHE A 287 -20.40 -4.80 1.61
CA PHE A 287 -20.58 -3.35 1.80
C PHE A 287 -20.71 -2.60 0.48
N LEU A 288 -19.94 -2.97 -0.53
CA LEU A 288 -20.03 -2.40 -1.88
C LEU A 288 -21.33 -2.81 -2.59
N ALA A 289 -21.76 -4.06 -2.43
CA ALA A 289 -23.08 -4.51 -2.92
C ALA A 289 -24.24 -3.78 -2.21
N PHE A 290 -24.13 -3.53 -0.90
CA PHE A 290 -25.11 -2.78 -0.13
C PHE A 290 -25.16 -1.30 -0.52
N CYS A 291 -24.00 -0.64 -0.73
CA CYS A 291 -23.94 0.74 -1.22
C CYS A 291 -24.48 0.87 -2.67
N MET A 292 -24.21 -0.10 -3.55
CA MET A 292 -24.79 -0.12 -4.89
C MET A 292 -26.31 -0.36 -4.86
N PHE A 293 -26.79 -1.18 -3.95
CA PHE A 293 -28.22 -1.45 -3.79
C PHE A 293 -28.98 -0.23 -3.23
N PHE A 294 -28.39 0.49 -2.28
CA PHE A 294 -28.96 1.71 -1.69
C PHE A 294 -28.97 2.87 -2.70
N ASN A 295 -27.91 3.05 -3.48
CA ASN A 295 -27.91 4.05 -4.57
C ASN A 295 -28.93 3.73 -5.67
N LYS A 296 -29.16 2.43 -5.96
CA LYS A 296 -30.19 2.01 -6.90
C LYS A 296 -31.61 2.23 -6.34
N LEU A 297 -31.80 2.09 -5.02
CA LEU A 297 -33.09 2.34 -4.35
C LEU A 297 -33.39 3.84 -4.25
N LEU A 298 -32.39 4.70 -4.07
CA LEU A 298 -32.54 6.17 -4.10
C LEU A 298 -32.93 6.66 -5.51
N LEU A 299 -32.28 6.14 -6.55
CA LEU A 299 -32.63 6.46 -7.94
C LEU A 299 -34.02 5.96 -8.35
N LEU A 300 -34.56 4.92 -7.72
CA LEU A 300 -35.94 4.45 -7.95
C LEU A 300 -36.98 5.25 -7.20
N LYS A 301 -36.63 5.93 -6.09
CA LYS A 301 -37.56 6.82 -5.37
C LYS A 301 -37.80 8.15 -6.10
N ASP A 302 -36.84 8.64 -6.86
CA ASP A 302 -37.01 9.85 -7.67
C ASP A 302 -37.85 9.64 -8.94
N VAL A 303 -38.08 8.38 -9.36
CA VAL A 303 -38.92 8.05 -10.53
C VAL A 303 -40.41 7.86 -10.16
N THR A 304 -40.72 7.61 -8.87
CA THR A 304 -42.11 7.37 -8.42
C THR A 304 -42.86 8.63 -8.03
N HIS A 305 -42.23 9.82 -8.04
CA HIS A 305 -42.91 11.08 -7.78
C HIS A 305 -43.39 11.88 -9.04
N ILE A 306 -43.23 11.29 -10.25
CA ILE A 306 -43.66 11.93 -11.50
C ILE A 306 -45.02 11.41 -12.02
N TYR A 307 -45.67 10.47 -11.38
CA TYR A 307 -46.92 9.87 -11.89
C TYR A 307 -48.14 9.97 -10.94
N ILE A 308 -48.24 11.07 -10.15
CA ILE A 308 -49.53 11.42 -9.52
C ILE A 308 -49.72 12.94 -9.62
N ALA A 309 -50.02 13.45 -10.81
CA ALA A 309 -50.66 14.74 -11.05
C ALA A 309 -51.16 14.76 -12.50
N THR A 310 -52.24 14.09 -12.81
CA THR A 310 -53.30 14.43 -13.77
C THR A 310 -54.60 13.82 -13.29
#